data_bcb479a78705d5047a9787c4d04ac394
#
_entry.id   bcb479a78705d5047a9787c4d04ac394
#
_cell.length_a   1.000
_cell.length_b   1.000
_cell.length_c   1.000
_cell.angle_alpha   90.00
_cell.angle_beta   90.00
_cell.angle_gamma   90.00
#
_symmetry.space_group_name_H-M   'P 1'
#
loop_
_entity.id
_entity.type
_entity.pdbx_description
1 polymer ?
#
loop_
_entity_poly.entity_id
_entity_poly.type
_entity_poly.pdbx_seq_one_letter_code
_entity_poly.pdbx_strand_id
1 'polypeptide(L)'
;MTSILECRDVVYSYGDGTKALNGVSISLDEGQKIALVGPNGAGKSTLMLMLNGILRPSAGEVLFHGRTFQYDSASLREIRRKVGMVFQNSDDQLFAPTVFQDVAFGPVNLGFPEDKVKLYADYALQYVGLSGYERRPPHHLSGGEKKRVAIAGILAMEPEVLILDEPTSNLDPASSEEIMEMLDELNVGGKTIIISTHDVDLAYRWADEVILMEDGGVLLRGTGQEVFGDAELIKRARLKLPIVVDLYKELVGRGLLNGSKPPRNVLELTDLLETGNRGTASQEVLGKIYICNADEPGPEEIRDILEKSNVSYTGAMGTNAKIVAEHARIPLDFTYGVIDKCILKALTGKDSLIMTSGGMIDHSIKRIRAYCRESGSEIEVVNFSSLAESGVNGDPRTTSSPNDSPKPIDAAR
;
A
#
# COMPACT_ATOMS: atom_id res chain seq x y z
N MET A 1 17.60 0.50 -10.72
CA MET A 1 17.07 0.44 -9.35
C MET A 1 18.09 -0.31 -8.52
N THR A 2 18.21 -0.02 -7.23
CA THR A 2 19.22 -0.66 -6.37
C THR A 2 18.53 -1.80 -5.63
N SER A 3 19.10 -3.01 -5.70
CA SER A 3 18.55 -4.15 -4.97
C SER A 3 18.74 -3.96 -3.46
N ILE A 4 17.65 -4.08 -2.70
CA ILE A 4 17.68 -3.99 -1.23
C ILE A 4 17.84 -5.36 -0.58
N LEU A 5 17.16 -6.39 -1.11
CA LEU A 5 17.22 -7.77 -0.65
C LEU A 5 17.44 -8.73 -1.82
N GLU A 6 18.34 -9.69 -1.66
CA GLU A 6 18.60 -10.73 -2.67
C GLU A 6 18.63 -12.10 -2.01
N CYS A 7 18.14 -13.10 -2.75
CA CYS A 7 18.42 -14.51 -2.50
C CYS A 7 19.16 -15.07 -3.71
N ARG A 8 20.21 -15.86 -3.48
CA ARG A 8 20.99 -16.54 -4.52
C ARG A 8 21.02 -18.01 -4.24
N ASP A 9 20.36 -18.79 -5.09
CA ASP A 9 20.27 -20.26 -5.04
C ASP A 9 19.91 -20.82 -3.65
N VAL A 10 18.97 -20.16 -2.98
CA VAL A 10 18.58 -20.48 -1.61
C VAL A 10 17.82 -21.80 -1.57
N VAL A 11 18.33 -22.72 -0.76
CA VAL A 11 17.69 -24.01 -0.45
C VAL A 11 17.43 -24.10 1.04
N TYR A 12 16.27 -24.65 1.40
CA TYR A 12 15.92 -24.90 2.80
C TYR A 12 15.04 -26.13 2.96
N SER A 13 15.36 -26.95 3.96
CA SER A 13 14.52 -28.06 4.40
C SER A 13 14.30 -28.00 5.89
N TYR A 14 13.09 -28.27 6.34
CA TYR A 14 12.77 -28.40 7.76
C TYR A 14 13.37 -29.68 8.36
N GLY A 15 13.41 -29.77 9.67
CA GLY A 15 13.99 -30.92 10.39
C GLY A 15 13.28 -32.25 10.13
N ASP A 16 12.03 -32.23 9.65
CA ASP A 16 11.28 -33.41 9.21
C ASP A 16 11.63 -33.89 7.80
N GLY A 17 12.55 -33.19 7.12
CA GLY A 17 12.97 -33.48 5.74
C GLY A 17 12.12 -32.79 4.66
N THR A 18 11.08 -32.04 5.03
CA THR A 18 10.25 -31.28 4.08
C THR A 18 11.09 -30.19 3.41
N LYS A 19 11.27 -30.27 2.10
CA LYS A 19 11.98 -29.27 1.31
C LYS A 19 11.07 -28.10 1.02
N ALA A 20 11.30 -26.97 1.69
CA ALA A 20 10.46 -25.80 1.62
C ALA A 20 10.94 -24.74 0.59
N LEU A 21 12.26 -24.67 0.33
CA LEU A 21 12.81 -23.82 -0.73
C LEU A 21 13.82 -24.65 -1.56
N ASN A 22 13.78 -24.45 -2.89
CA ASN A 22 14.51 -25.27 -3.84
C ASN A 22 15.24 -24.42 -4.89
N GLY A 23 16.36 -23.76 -4.49
CA GLY A 23 17.17 -22.96 -5.40
C GLY A 23 16.50 -21.63 -5.77
N VAL A 24 15.92 -20.94 -4.78
CA VAL A 24 15.28 -19.64 -5.00
C VAL A 24 16.33 -18.56 -5.24
N SER A 25 16.24 -17.89 -6.39
CA SER A 25 17.05 -16.73 -6.74
C SER A 25 16.12 -15.56 -7.11
N ILE A 26 16.13 -14.50 -6.27
CA ILE A 26 15.33 -13.28 -6.46
C ILE A 26 16.16 -12.06 -6.06
N SER A 27 15.88 -10.94 -6.68
CA SER A 27 16.42 -9.62 -6.32
C SER A 27 15.24 -8.65 -6.19
N LEU A 28 15.10 -8.02 -5.04
CA LEU A 28 13.99 -7.12 -4.70
C LEU A 28 14.54 -5.70 -4.65
N ASP A 29 13.91 -4.79 -5.40
CA ASP A 29 14.38 -3.41 -5.50
C ASP A 29 13.81 -2.52 -4.38
N GLU A 30 14.56 -1.48 -4.04
CA GLU A 30 14.19 -0.50 -3.03
C GLU A 30 12.94 0.30 -3.45
N GLY A 31 12.03 0.53 -2.49
CA GLY A 31 10.81 1.32 -2.68
C GLY A 31 9.71 0.62 -3.47
N GLN A 32 9.83 -0.68 -3.74
CA GLN A 32 8.80 -1.45 -4.45
C GLN A 32 7.75 -2.07 -3.51
N LYS A 33 6.55 -2.28 -4.06
CA LYS A 33 5.49 -3.13 -3.50
C LYS A 33 5.54 -4.50 -4.18
N ILE A 34 5.85 -5.53 -3.40
CA ILE A 34 6.08 -6.89 -3.90
C ILE A 34 5.04 -7.83 -3.30
N ALA A 35 4.39 -8.65 -4.13
CA ALA A 35 3.47 -9.68 -3.67
C ALA A 35 4.03 -11.08 -3.98
N LEU A 36 4.20 -11.90 -2.94
CA LEU A 36 4.47 -13.33 -3.05
C LEU A 36 3.13 -14.06 -3.15
N VAL A 37 2.89 -14.73 -4.26
CA VAL A 37 1.63 -15.43 -4.56
C VAL A 37 1.93 -16.90 -4.81
N GLY A 38 1.00 -17.77 -4.46
CA GLY A 38 1.14 -19.21 -4.68
C GLY A 38 0.27 -20.01 -3.70
N PRO A 39 0.09 -21.32 -3.95
CA PRO A 39 -0.70 -22.18 -3.08
C PRO A 39 -0.10 -22.31 -1.68
N ASN A 40 -0.90 -22.86 -0.75
CA ASN A 40 -0.38 -23.23 0.56
C ASN A 40 0.74 -24.27 0.41
N GLY A 41 1.84 -24.10 1.15
CA GLY A 41 3.02 -24.93 1.02
C GLY A 41 4.00 -24.56 -0.10
N ALA A 42 3.72 -23.52 -0.90
CA ALA A 42 4.63 -23.05 -1.96
C ALA A 42 5.98 -22.49 -1.47
N GLY A 43 6.14 -22.29 -0.15
CA GLY A 43 7.39 -21.77 0.43
C GLY A 43 7.37 -20.27 0.74
N LYS A 44 6.26 -19.56 0.55
CA LYS A 44 6.15 -18.09 0.75
C LYS A 44 6.60 -17.66 2.14
N SER A 45 5.98 -18.17 3.20
CA SER A 45 6.34 -17.82 4.59
C SER A 45 7.76 -18.22 4.93
N THR A 46 8.25 -19.37 4.42
CA THR A 46 9.64 -19.80 4.59
C THR A 46 10.61 -18.81 3.96
N LEU A 47 10.32 -18.33 2.75
CA LEU A 47 11.13 -17.31 2.09
C LEU A 47 11.13 -16.00 2.88
N MET A 48 9.98 -15.56 3.37
CA MET A 48 9.87 -14.35 4.19
C MET A 48 10.68 -14.45 5.50
N LEU A 49 10.61 -15.59 6.19
CA LEU A 49 11.39 -15.85 7.39
C LEU A 49 12.90 -15.85 7.10
N MET A 50 13.29 -16.25 5.90
CA MET A 50 14.68 -16.22 5.45
C MET A 50 15.16 -14.80 5.16
N LEU A 51 14.33 -13.99 4.49
CA LEU A 51 14.59 -12.57 4.19
C LEU A 51 14.73 -11.72 5.46
N ASN A 52 14.08 -12.10 6.57
CA ASN A 52 14.22 -11.45 7.89
C ASN A 52 15.36 -12.05 8.75
N GLY A 53 16.03 -13.11 8.28
CA GLY A 53 17.10 -13.81 9.02
C GLY A 53 16.60 -14.62 10.22
N ILE A 54 15.32 -15.00 10.27
CA ILE A 54 14.79 -15.96 11.26
C ILE A 54 15.25 -17.37 10.89
N LEU A 55 15.21 -17.72 9.60
CA LEU A 55 15.73 -18.97 9.09
C LEU A 55 17.07 -18.74 8.38
N ARG A 56 17.95 -19.72 8.50
CA ARG A 56 19.23 -19.73 7.78
C ARG A 56 19.15 -20.74 6.63
N PRO A 57 19.54 -20.38 5.39
CA PRO A 57 19.52 -21.31 4.27
C PRO A 57 20.45 -22.49 4.51
N SER A 58 20.06 -23.68 4.02
CA SER A 58 20.90 -24.87 4.00
C SER A 58 21.97 -24.78 2.91
N ALA A 59 21.68 -24.08 1.81
CA ALA A 59 22.57 -23.72 0.73
C ALA A 59 22.15 -22.39 0.11
N GLY A 60 23.09 -21.75 -0.62
CA GLY A 60 22.86 -20.41 -1.15
C GLY A 60 23.09 -19.31 -0.11
N GLU A 61 22.74 -18.08 -0.46
CA GLU A 61 22.95 -16.92 0.40
C GLU A 61 21.81 -15.90 0.28
N VAL A 62 21.62 -15.14 1.36
CA VAL A 62 20.73 -13.99 1.41
C VAL A 62 21.58 -12.74 1.60
N LEU A 63 21.25 -11.66 0.87
CA LEU A 63 21.99 -10.41 0.93
C LEU A 63 21.04 -9.25 1.26
N PHE A 64 21.56 -8.27 2.02
CA PHE A 64 20.93 -6.98 2.27
C PHE A 64 21.89 -5.87 1.81
N HIS A 65 21.43 -5.00 0.92
CA HIS A 65 22.26 -3.98 0.24
C HIS A 65 23.57 -4.59 -0.32
N GLY A 66 23.47 -5.76 -0.97
CA GLY A 66 24.61 -6.47 -1.57
C GLY A 66 25.56 -7.14 -0.59
N ARG A 67 25.28 -7.11 0.73
CA ARG A 67 26.10 -7.76 1.76
C ARG A 67 25.44 -9.05 2.23
N THR A 68 26.15 -10.16 2.16
CA THR A 68 25.67 -11.48 2.61
C THR A 68 25.35 -11.46 4.12
N PHE A 69 24.20 -12.01 4.51
CA PHE A 69 23.80 -12.14 5.91
C PHE A 69 24.82 -12.91 6.72
N GLN A 70 25.22 -12.32 7.85
CA GLN A 70 25.93 -13.03 8.89
C GLN A 70 24.92 -13.46 9.96
N TYR A 71 25.05 -14.72 10.43
CA TYR A 71 24.07 -15.33 11.34
C TYR A 71 24.52 -15.30 12.80
N ASP A 72 25.44 -14.40 13.16
CA ASP A 72 25.73 -14.07 14.55
C ASP A 72 24.65 -13.13 15.16
N SER A 73 24.56 -13.08 16.48
CA SER A 73 23.51 -12.35 17.18
C SER A 73 23.51 -10.85 16.91
N ALA A 74 24.68 -10.23 16.69
CA ALA A 74 24.79 -8.79 16.46
C ALA A 74 24.31 -8.44 15.04
N SER A 75 24.78 -9.18 14.03
CA SER A 75 24.39 -9.00 12.63
C SER A 75 22.90 -9.27 12.41
N LEU A 76 22.34 -10.34 13.02
CA LEU A 76 20.90 -10.63 12.92
C LEU A 76 20.05 -9.56 13.60
N ARG A 77 20.54 -8.94 14.70
CA ARG A 77 19.82 -7.82 15.34
C ARG A 77 19.74 -6.63 14.40
N GLU A 78 20.83 -6.31 13.71
CA GLU A 78 20.85 -5.22 12.74
C GLU A 78 19.92 -5.50 11.55
N ILE A 79 19.97 -6.73 10.98
CA ILE A 79 19.07 -7.13 9.90
C ILE A 79 17.60 -7.00 10.33
N ARG A 80 17.21 -7.53 11.50
CA ARG A 80 15.82 -7.49 11.99
C ARG A 80 15.35 -6.09 12.35
N ARG A 81 16.27 -5.18 12.66
CA ARG A 81 15.95 -3.75 12.77
C ARG A 81 15.56 -3.16 11.42
N LYS A 82 16.30 -3.50 10.36
CA LYS A 82 16.13 -2.93 9.02
C LYS A 82 15.05 -3.63 8.20
N VAL A 83 14.86 -4.91 8.42
CA VAL A 83 13.87 -5.76 7.75
C VAL A 83 12.87 -6.23 8.80
N GLY A 84 11.79 -5.49 8.95
CA GLY A 84 10.72 -5.82 9.91
C GLY A 84 9.79 -6.89 9.37
N MET A 85 9.24 -7.75 10.25
CA MET A 85 8.30 -8.80 9.85
C MET A 85 7.05 -8.80 10.72
N VAL A 86 5.89 -8.83 10.07
CA VAL A 86 4.57 -9.02 10.69
C VAL A 86 4.07 -10.41 10.31
N PHE A 87 3.78 -11.25 11.32
CA PHE A 87 3.29 -12.60 11.11
C PHE A 87 1.81 -12.64 10.73
N GLN A 88 1.39 -13.73 10.10
CA GLN A 88 0.00 -13.94 9.69
C GLN A 88 -0.96 -13.79 10.86
N ASN A 89 -0.72 -14.50 11.96
CA ASN A 89 -1.50 -14.41 13.18
C ASN A 89 -0.87 -13.42 14.17
N SER A 90 -1.55 -12.31 14.43
CA SER A 90 -1.06 -11.29 15.36
C SER A 90 -1.01 -11.78 16.81
N ASP A 91 -1.80 -12.78 17.21
CA ASP A 91 -1.75 -13.35 18.56
C ASP A 91 -0.42 -14.07 18.83
N ASP A 92 0.28 -14.54 17.81
CA ASP A 92 1.61 -15.15 17.96
C ASP A 92 2.73 -14.09 18.11
N GLN A 93 2.42 -12.82 17.81
CA GLN A 93 3.37 -11.72 17.88
C GLN A 93 3.18 -10.81 19.09
N LEU A 94 1.94 -10.68 19.59
CA LEU A 94 1.57 -9.82 20.72
C LEU A 94 1.57 -10.63 22.01
N PHE A 95 2.41 -10.25 22.98
CA PHE A 95 2.62 -11.02 24.21
C PHE A 95 2.75 -10.16 25.46
N ALA A 96 2.88 -8.84 25.34
CA ALA A 96 3.07 -7.96 26.47
C ALA A 96 1.72 -7.66 27.19
N PRO A 97 1.75 -7.25 28.46
CA PRO A 97 0.55 -6.89 29.22
C PRO A 97 -0.21 -5.69 28.65
N THR A 98 0.47 -4.78 27.92
CA THR A 98 -0.13 -3.58 27.35
C THR A 98 0.34 -3.36 25.91
N VAL A 99 -0.48 -2.67 25.11
CA VAL A 99 -0.17 -2.26 23.75
C VAL A 99 1.14 -1.48 23.66
N PHE A 100 1.35 -0.52 24.57
CA PHE A 100 2.60 0.25 24.59
C PHE A 100 3.82 -0.64 24.80
N GLN A 101 3.74 -1.62 25.70
CA GLN A 101 4.86 -2.53 25.96
C GLN A 101 5.17 -3.44 24.78
N ASP A 102 4.15 -3.89 24.03
CA ASP A 102 4.37 -4.64 22.79
C ASP A 102 5.07 -3.79 21.73
N VAL A 103 4.59 -2.56 21.51
CA VAL A 103 5.19 -1.65 20.53
C VAL A 103 6.60 -1.21 20.93
N ALA A 104 6.84 -0.96 22.22
CA ALA A 104 8.14 -0.57 22.76
C ALA A 104 9.16 -1.72 22.79
N PHE A 105 8.73 -2.97 22.67
CA PHE A 105 9.61 -4.15 22.83
C PHE A 105 10.79 -4.15 21.84
N GLY A 106 10.51 -3.85 20.56
CA GLY A 106 11.55 -3.77 19.53
C GLY A 106 12.61 -2.72 19.85
N PRO A 107 12.26 -1.44 20.02
CA PRO A 107 13.18 -0.37 20.39
C PRO A 107 13.97 -0.63 21.66
N VAL A 108 13.34 -1.20 22.70
CA VAL A 108 14.04 -1.58 23.95
C VAL A 108 15.11 -2.63 23.70
N ASN A 109 14.81 -3.69 22.94
CA ASN A 109 15.78 -4.74 22.61
C ASN A 109 16.91 -4.25 21.69
N LEU A 110 16.67 -3.21 20.93
CA LEU A 110 17.69 -2.53 20.12
C LEU A 110 18.58 -1.61 20.98
N GLY A 111 18.24 -1.40 22.26
CA GLY A 111 18.99 -0.56 23.17
C GLY A 111 18.76 0.95 22.94
N PHE A 112 17.61 1.35 22.44
CA PHE A 112 17.27 2.76 22.31
C PHE A 112 17.13 3.40 23.69
N PRO A 113 17.55 4.67 23.87
CA PRO A 113 17.29 5.44 25.08
C PRO A 113 15.78 5.52 25.38
N GLU A 114 15.41 5.59 26.67
CA GLU A 114 14.01 5.52 27.12
C GLU A 114 13.14 6.62 26.51
N ASP A 115 13.68 7.83 26.35
CA ASP A 115 13.00 8.95 25.69
C ASP A 115 12.70 8.66 24.23
N LYS A 116 13.62 8.03 23.48
CA LYS A 116 13.42 7.59 22.10
C LYS A 116 12.44 6.43 22.01
N VAL A 117 12.53 5.44 22.92
CA VAL A 117 11.57 4.33 22.97
C VAL A 117 10.15 4.86 23.07
N LYS A 118 9.92 5.81 24.00
CA LYS A 118 8.60 6.42 24.15
C LYS A 118 8.17 7.19 22.91
N LEU A 119 9.05 8.03 22.37
CA LEU A 119 8.76 8.84 21.17
C LEU A 119 8.36 7.97 19.98
N TYR A 120 9.14 6.92 19.68
CA TYR A 120 8.88 6.05 18.54
C TYR A 120 7.65 5.17 18.74
N ALA A 121 7.39 4.71 19.97
CA ALA A 121 6.19 3.93 20.28
C ALA A 121 4.92 4.79 20.16
N ASP A 122 4.93 6.00 20.73
CA ASP A 122 3.80 6.94 20.63
C ASP A 122 3.54 7.34 19.17
N TYR A 123 4.60 7.66 18.41
CA TYR A 123 4.49 7.96 16.99
C TYR A 123 3.92 6.78 16.18
N ALA A 124 4.42 5.57 16.41
CA ALA A 124 3.95 4.37 15.71
C ALA A 124 2.48 4.08 16.03
N LEU A 125 2.05 4.24 17.29
CA LEU A 125 0.65 4.07 17.68
C LEU A 125 -0.25 5.13 17.06
N GLN A 126 0.20 6.37 17.01
CA GLN A 126 -0.52 7.44 16.33
C GLN A 126 -0.66 7.13 14.83
N TYR A 127 0.42 6.69 14.19
CA TYR A 127 0.45 6.37 12.76
C TYR A 127 -0.56 5.29 12.38
N VAL A 128 -0.68 4.24 13.21
CA VAL A 128 -1.66 3.16 12.97
C VAL A 128 -3.07 3.47 13.52
N GLY A 129 -3.35 4.69 13.98
CA GLY A 129 -4.66 5.11 14.47
C GLY A 129 -5.07 4.51 15.81
N LEU A 130 -4.09 4.21 16.68
CA LEU A 130 -4.33 3.61 17.99
C LEU A 130 -3.88 4.51 19.17
N SER A 131 -3.91 5.84 18.97
CA SER A 131 -3.71 6.79 20.07
C SER A 131 -4.77 6.57 21.17
N GLY A 132 -4.35 6.54 22.43
CA GLY A 132 -5.21 6.26 23.58
C GLY A 132 -5.39 4.78 23.92
N TYR A 133 -4.73 3.89 23.17
CA TYR A 133 -4.75 2.43 23.42
C TYR A 133 -3.56 1.93 24.22
N GLU A 134 -2.62 2.79 24.58
CA GLU A 134 -1.30 2.46 25.15
C GLU A 134 -1.41 1.53 26.36
N ARG A 135 -2.42 1.74 27.20
CA ARG A 135 -2.64 0.98 28.45
C ARG A 135 -3.56 -0.23 28.28
N ARG A 136 -4.17 -0.41 27.10
CA ARG A 136 -5.08 -1.54 26.85
C ARG A 136 -4.30 -2.85 26.75
N PRO A 137 -4.82 -3.95 27.30
CA PRO A 137 -4.27 -5.27 27.05
C PRO A 137 -4.54 -5.70 25.59
N PRO A 138 -3.54 -6.27 24.86
CA PRO A 138 -3.72 -6.69 23.47
C PRO A 138 -4.86 -7.68 23.24
N HIS A 139 -5.15 -8.55 24.21
CA HIS A 139 -6.22 -9.55 24.10
C HIS A 139 -7.64 -8.95 24.11
N HIS A 140 -7.82 -7.67 24.44
CA HIS A 140 -9.09 -6.96 24.35
C HIS A 140 -9.32 -6.30 22.99
N LEU A 141 -8.38 -6.42 22.07
CA LEU A 141 -8.42 -5.79 20.76
C LEU A 141 -9.12 -6.68 19.72
N SER A 142 -9.76 -6.06 18.73
CA SER A 142 -10.23 -6.74 17.51
C SER A 142 -9.05 -7.27 16.69
N GLY A 143 -9.32 -8.15 15.72
CA GLY A 143 -8.29 -8.69 14.83
C GLY A 143 -7.55 -7.60 14.05
N GLY A 144 -8.26 -6.61 13.52
CA GLY A 144 -7.69 -5.46 12.82
C GLY A 144 -6.84 -4.57 13.74
N GLU A 145 -7.32 -4.28 14.96
CA GLU A 145 -6.55 -3.54 15.97
C GLU A 145 -5.27 -4.28 16.35
N LYS A 146 -5.32 -5.60 16.58
CA LYS A 146 -4.13 -6.43 16.86
C LYS A 146 -3.12 -6.38 15.71
N LYS A 147 -3.59 -6.47 14.45
CA LYS A 147 -2.71 -6.37 13.29
C LYS A 147 -2.05 -4.99 13.23
N ARG A 148 -2.77 -3.91 13.51
CA ARG A 148 -2.20 -2.55 13.59
C ARG A 148 -1.18 -2.41 14.72
N VAL A 149 -1.41 -3.01 15.91
CA VAL A 149 -0.39 -3.04 16.99
C VAL A 149 0.87 -3.77 16.54
N ALA A 150 0.72 -4.93 15.88
CA ALA A 150 1.87 -5.68 15.36
C ALA A 150 2.67 -4.87 14.32
N ILE A 151 1.99 -4.14 13.43
CA ILE A 151 2.62 -3.22 12.47
C ILE A 151 3.32 -2.08 13.23
N ALA A 152 2.67 -1.45 14.22
CA ALA A 152 3.26 -0.39 15.03
C ALA A 152 4.54 -0.83 15.74
N GLY A 153 4.58 -2.05 16.29
CA GLY A 153 5.78 -2.62 16.92
C GLY A 153 6.97 -2.75 15.98
N ILE A 154 6.71 -3.00 14.70
CA ILE A 154 7.74 -3.02 13.67
C ILE A 154 8.12 -1.60 13.25
N LEU A 155 7.15 -0.71 13.04
CA LEU A 155 7.41 0.69 12.64
C LEU A 155 8.23 1.46 13.67
N ALA A 156 8.05 1.17 14.96
CA ALA A 156 8.82 1.79 16.04
C ALA A 156 10.34 1.51 15.97
N MET A 157 10.77 0.53 15.18
CA MET A 157 12.19 0.24 14.90
C MET A 157 12.75 0.97 13.67
N GLU A 158 11.91 1.73 12.94
CA GLU A 158 12.25 2.45 11.70
C GLU A 158 12.85 1.54 10.60
N PRO A 159 12.17 0.47 10.19
CA PRO A 159 12.69 -0.45 9.17
C PRO A 159 12.75 0.21 7.80
N GLU A 160 13.62 -0.32 6.92
CA GLU A 160 13.68 0.01 5.49
C GLU A 160 12.75 -0.90 4.67
N VAL A 161 12.59 -2.13 5.12
CA VAL A 161 11.74 -3.15 4.49
C VAL A 161 10.70 -3.65 5.50
N LEU A 162 9.44 -3.71 5.07
CA LEU A 162 8.38 -4.39 5.81
C LEU A 162 7.95 -5.66 5.08
N ILE A 163 7.99 -6.76 5.79
CA ILE A 163 7.50 -8.07 5.32
C ILE A 163 6.23 -8.38 6.10
N LEU A 164 5.12 -8.67 5.40
CA LEU A 164 3.86 -9.00 6.05
C LEU A 164 3.32 -10.32 5.49
N ASP A 165 3.21 -11.32 6.34
CA ASP A 165 2.62 -12.60 5.95
C ASP A 165 1.11 -12.52 6.05
N GLU A 166 0.42 -12.60 4.91
CA GLU A 166 -1.03 -12.48 4.77
C GLU A 166 -1.66 -11.32 5.59
N PRO A 167 -1.32 -10.05 5.29
CA PRO A 167 -1.71 -8.92 6.14
C PRO A 167 -3.22 -8.72 6.30
N THR A 168 -4.01 -9.17 5.35
CA THR A 168 -5.47 -9.00 5.31
C THR A 168 -6.26 -10.26 5.73
N SER A 169 -5.58 -11.35 6.04
CA SER A 169 -6.25 -12.60 6.41
C SER A 169 -7.00 -12.47 7.74
N ASN A 170 -8.19 -13.08 7.81
CA ASN A 170 -9.08 -13.06 8.99
C ASN A 170 -9.56 -11.66 9.44
N LEU A 171 -9.51 -10.67 8.55
CA LEU A 171 -10.01 -9.33 8.79
C LEU A 171 -11.32 -9.09 8.02
N ASP A 172 -12.13 -8.19 8.54
CA ASP A 172 -13.25 -7.65 7.78
C ASP A 172 -12.76 -6.77 6.62
N PRO A 173 -13.59 -6.53 5.59
CA PRO A 173 -13.17 -5.76 4.42
C PRO A 173 -12.67 -4.35 4.74
N ALA A 174 -13.27 -3.67 5.73
CA ALA A 174 -12.88 -2.31 6.09
C ALA A 174 -11.49 -2.29 6.74
N SER A 175 -11.25 -3.18 7.72
CA SER A 175 -9.94 -3.32 8.35
C SER A 175 -8.85 -3.75 7.35
N SER A 176 -9.20 -4.60 6.38
CA SER A 176 -8.28 -5.03 5.32
C SER A 176 -7.85 -3.86 4.45
N GLU A 177 -8.78 -3.02 4.01
CA GLU A 177 -8.49 -1.84 3.20
C GLU A 177 -7.70 -0.79 3.99
N GLU A 178 -8.00 -0.57 5.28
CA GLU A 178 -7.22 0.33 6.14
C GLU A 178 -5.75 -0.08 6.24
N ILE A 179 -5.48 -1.39 6.37
CA ILE A 179 -4.10 -1.89 6.41
C ILE A 179 -3.42 -1.69 5.05
N MET A 180 -4.10 -1.99 3.95
CA MET A 180 -3.50 -1.81 2.62
C MET A 180 -3.22 -0.34 2.30
N GLU A 181 -4.11 0.59 2.67
CA GLU A 181 -3.86 2.03 2.55
C GLU A 181 -2.65 2.47 3.38
N MET A 182 -2.52 1.98 4.62
CA MET A 182 -1.37 2.24 5.47
C MET A 182 -0.06 1.75 4.83
N LEU A 183 -0.07 0.57 4.20
CA LEU A 183 1.09 0.05 3.47
C LEU A 183 1.42 0.91 2.25
N ASP A 184 0.43 1.43 1.54
CA ASP A 184 0.64 2.37 0.43
C ASP A 184 1.27 3.68 0.92
N GLU A 185 0.82 4.23 2.04
CA GLU A 185 1.43 5.42 2.66
C GLU A 185 2.90 5.19 3.04
N LEU A 186 3.21 4.04 3.65
CA LEU A 186 4.58 3.65 4.00
C LEU A 186 5.46 3.50 2.77
N ASN A 187 4.93 2.94 1.69
CA ASN A 187 5.65 2.81 0.43
C ASN A 187 5.91 4.18 -0.24
N VAL A 188 4.92 5.07 -0.26
CA VAL A 188 5.09 6.46 -0.73
C VAL A 188 6.14 7.19 0.10
N GLY A 189 6.25 6.87 1.41
CA GLY A 189 7.31 7.32 2.30
C GLY A 189 8.68 6.66 2.06
N GLY A 190 8.83 5.85 1.01
CA GLY A 190 10.08 5.23 0.57
C GLY A 190 10.37 3.85 1.16
N LYS A 191 9.43 3.24 1.89
CA LYS A 191 9.62 1.87 2.41
C LYS A 191 9.40 0.83 1.32
N THR A 192 10.20 -0.23 1.33
CA THR A 192 9.96 -1.44 0.51
C THR A 192 8.96 -2.32 1.24
N ILE A 193 7.90 -2.75 0.56
CA ILE A 193 6.85 -3.57 1.17
C ILE A 193 6.77 -4.92 0.47
N ILE A 194 6.84 -6.00 1.23
CA ILE A 194 6.72 -7.37 0.74
C ILE A 194 5.53 -8.02 1.46
N ILE A 195 4.54 -8.46 0.72
CA ILE A 195 3.42 -9.20 1.29
C ILE A 195 3.36 -10.62 0.72
N SER A 196 2.92 -11.59 1.51
CA SER A 196 2.34 -12.81 0.96
C SER A 196 0.83 -12.66 0.87
N THR A 197 0.21 -13.25 -0.11
CA THR A 197 -1.24 -13.33 -0.18
C THR A 197 -1.70 -14.47 -1.05
N HIS A 198 -2.87 -15.04 -0.74
CA HIS A 198 -3.62 -15.93 -1.60
C HIS A 198 -4.73 -15.18 -2.38
N ASP A 199 -4.96 -13.91 -2.07
CA ASP A 199 -5.87 -13.02 -2.79
C ASP A 199 -5.18 -12.50 -4.07
N VAL A 200 -5.52 -13.13 -5.19
CA VAL A 200 -4.96 -12.79 -6.50
C VAL A 200 -5.43 -11.42 -7.01
N ASP A 201 -6.64 -11.00 -6.65
CA ASP A 201 -7.17 -9.69 -7.00
C ASP A 201 -6.39 -8.59 -6.29
N LEU A 202 -6.08 -8.78 -5.00
CA LEU A 202 -5.23 -7.89 -4.24
C LEU A 202 -3.83 -7.81 -4.85
N ALA A 203 -3.16 -8.94 -5.07
CA ALA A 203 -1.82 -8.98 -5.64
C ALA A 203 -1.76 -8.27 -7.00
N TYR A 204 -2.75 -8.53 -7.86
CA TYR A 204 -2.83 -7.98 -9.21
C TYR A 204 -2.94 -6.46 -9.24
N ARG A 205 -3.83 -5.88 -8.40
CA ARG A 205 -4.10 -4.44 -8.39
C ARG A 205 -3.08 -3.63 -7.61
N TRP A 206 -2.47 -4.23 -6.58
CA TRP A 206 -1.67 -3.51 -5.58
C TRP A 206 -0.17 -3.56 -5.84
N ALA A 207 0.37 -4.72 -6.25
CA ALA A 207 1.80 -4.91 -6.35
C ALA A 207 2.41 -4.28 -7.61
N ASP A 208 3.61 -3.72 -7.48
CA ASP A 208 4.46 -3.33 -8.61
C ASP A 208 5.08 -4.58 -9.24
N GLU A 209 5.46 -5.56 -8.41
CA GLU A 209 5.98 -6.85 -8.83
C GLU A 209 5.27 -8.00 -8.11
N VAL A 210 4.89 -9.02 -8.86
CA VAL A 210 4.32 -10.27 -8.37
C VAL A 210 5.33 -11.39 -8.58
N ILE A 211 5.59 -12.18 -7.53
CA ILE A 211 6.43 -13.37 -7.57
C ILE A 211 5.53 -14.59 -7.33
N LEU A 212 5.32 -15.37 -8.36
CA LEU A 212 4.54 -16.61 -8.30
C LEU A 212 5.43 -17.76 -7.86
N MET A 213 5.08 -18.39 -6.74
CA MET A 213 5.83 -19.52 -6.16
C MET A 213 5.02 -20.81 -6.26
N GLU A 214 5.73 -21.91 -6.53
CA GLU A 214 5.22 -23.29 -6.53
C GLU A 214 6.31 -24.24 -6.07
N ASP A 215 5.99 -25.22 -5.23
CA ASP A 215 6.87 -26.30 -4.77
C ASP A 215 8.28 -25.82 -4.31
N GLY A 216 8.31 -24.70 -3.59
CA GLY A 216 9.55 -24.12 -3.06
C GLY A 216 10.40 -23.38 -4.07
N GLY A 217 9.94 -23.17 -5.29
CA GLY A 217 10.62 -22.43 -6.35
C GLY A 217 9.84 -21.21 -6.81
N VAL A 218 10.51 -20.33 -7.57
CA VAL A 218 9.88 -19.22 -8.29
C VAL A 218 9.47 -19.74 -9.67
N LEU A 219 8.18 -19.69 -9.95
CA LEU A 219 7.63 -20.14 -11.23
C LEU A 219 7.66 -19.01 -12.27
N LEU A 220 7.29 -17.81 -11.86
CA LEU A 220 7.32 -16.59 -12.68
C LEU A 220 7.43 -15.36 -11.78
N ARG A 221 8.06 -14.30 -12.29
CA ARG A 221 8.06 -12.97 -11.67
C ARG A 221 7.88 -11.89 -12.73
N GLY A 222 7.21 -10.82 -12.37
CA GLY A 222 6.94 -9.69 -13.25
C GLY A 222 5.81 -8.83 -12.72
N THR A 223 5.29 -7.95 -13.56
CA THR A 223 4.09 -7.18 -13.23
C THR A 223 2.88 -8.11 -13.07
N GLY A 224 1.85 -7.66 -12.38
CA GLY A 224 0.60 -8.42 -12.27
C GLY A 224 0.06 -8.85 -13.65
N GLN A 225 0.14 -7.96 -14.65
CA GLN A 225 -0.32 -8.25 -16.01
C GLN A 225 0.49 -9.36 -16.69
N GLU A 226 1.79 -9.42 -16.48
CA GLU A 226 2.66 -10.48 -17.02
C GLU A 226 2.40 -11.82 -16.33
N VAL A 227 2.30 -11.83 -15.00
CA VAL A 227 2.11 -13.05 -14.22
C VAL A 227 0.71 -13.65 -14.44
N PHE A 228 -0.35 -12.85 -14.34
CA PHE A 228 -1.74 -13.33 -14.49
C PHE A 228 -2.24 -13.33 -15.95
N GLY A 229 -1.42 -12.86 -16.89
CA GLY A 229 -1.72 -12.95 -18.32
C GLY A 229 -1.73 -14.39 -18.84
N ASP A 230 -0.87 -15.27 -18.29
CA ASP A 230 -0.78 -16.69 -18.64
C ASP A 230 -1.76 -17.54 -17.82
N ALA A 231 -2.95 -17.80 -18.40
CA ALA A 231 -3.99 -18.56 -17.74
C ALA A 231 -3.61 -20.03 -17.46
N GLU A 232 -2.78 -20.64 -18.32
CA GLU A 232 -2.35 -22.04 -18.13
C GLU A 232 -1.36 -22.15 -16.96
N LEU A 233 -0.48 -21.19 -16.83
CA LEU A 233 0.45 -21.11 -15.71
C LEU A 233 -0.30 -20.91 -14.37
N ILE A 234 -1.27 -20.01 -14.33
CA ILE A 234 -2.08 -19.74 -13.14
C ILE A 234 -2.90 -20.98 -12.74
N LYS A 235 -3.50 -21.68 -13.72
CA LYS A 235 -4.21 -22.93 -13.50
C LYS A 235 -3.28 -24.04 -12.96
N ARG A 236 -2.06 -24.15 -13.53
CA ARG A 236 -1.03 -25.06 -13.04
C ARG A 236 -0.66 -24.76 -11.59
N ALA A 237 -0.48 -23.48 -11.24
CA ALA A 237 -0.23 -23.04 -9.87
C ALA A 237 -1.47 -23.18 -8.94
N ARG A 238 -2.57 -23.77 -9.41
CA ARG A 238 -3.83 -23.95 -8.68
C ARG A 238 -4.43 -22.65 -8.15
N LEU A 239 -4.20 -21.56 -8.86
CA LEU A 239 -4.75 -20.25 -8.55
C LEU A 239 -5.91 -19.91 -9.50
N LYS A 240 -6.70 -18.92 -9.11
CA LYS A 240 -7.72 -18.31 -9.96
C LYS A 240 -7.11 -17.11 -10.69
N LEU A 241 -7.69 -16.75 -11.82
CA LEU A 241 -7.41 -15.47 -12.44
C LEU A 241 -8.02 -14.34 -11.59
N PRO A 242 -7.40 -13.15 -11.53
CA PRO A 242 -8.07 -11.97 -11.03
C PRO A 242 -9.39 -11.72 -11.78
N ILE A 243 -10.43 -11.30 -11.05
CA ILE A 243 -11.79 -11.14 -11.62
C ILE A 243 -11.79 -10.21 -12.82
N VAL A 244 -11.03 -9.10 -12.76
CA VAL A 244 -10.93 -8.12 -13.85
C VAL A 244 -10.27 -8.72 -15.10
N VAL A 245 -9.30 -9.61 -14.93
CA VAL A 245 -8.59 -10.30 -16.03
C VAL A 245 -9.51 -11.35 -16.66
N ASP A 246 -10.23 -12.11 -15.84
CA ASP A 246 -11.17 -13.13 -16.29
C ASP A 246 -12.32 -12.50 -17.09
N LEU A 247 -12.93 -11.43 -16.55
CA LEU A 247 -13.94 -10.64 -17.25
C LEU A 247 -13.43 -10.05 -18.56
N TYR A 248 -12.23 -9.48 -18.56
CA TYR A 248 -11.62 -8.94 -19.77
C TYR A 248 -11.44 -10.01 -20.85
N LYS A 249 -10.93 -11.20 -20.49
CA LYS A 249 -10.76 -12.31 -21.44
C LYS A 249 -12.11 -12.77 -22.02
N GLU A 250 -13.16 -12.81 -21.22
CA GLU A 250 -14.50 -13.15 -21.68
C GLU A 250 -15.06 -12.09 -22.66
N LEU A 251 -14.88 -10.81 -22.36
CA LEU A 251 -15.31 -9.72 -23.23
C LEU A 251 -14.57 -9.72 -24.58
N VAL A 252 -13.26 -9.97 -24.56
CA VAL A 252 -12.44 -10.12 -25.77
C VAL A 252 -12.90 -11.36 -26.58
N GLY A 253 -13.11 -12.50 -25.88
CA GLY A 253 -13.58 -13.72 -26.52
C GLY A 253 -14.94 -13.58 -27.22
N ARG A 254 -15.80 -12.70 -26.72
CA ARG A 254 -17.10 -12.35 -27.36
C ARG A 254 -17.00 -11.26 -28.41
N GLY A 255 -15.83 -10.72 -28.66
CA GLY A 255 -15.63 -9.61 -29.60
C GLY A 255 -16.21 -8.28 -29.14
N LEU A 256 -16.47 -8.13 -27.83
CA LEU A 256 -16.98 -6.88 -27.24
C LEU A 256 -15.86 -5.90 -26.89
N LEU A 257 -14.63 -6.39 -26.78
CA LEU A 257 -13.42 -5.59 -26.58
C LEU A 257 -12.34 -6.01 -27.56
N ASN A 258 -11.54 -5.01 -27.97
CA ASN A 258 -10.31 -5.22 -28.72
C ASN A 258 -9.16 -4.66 -27.88
N GLY A 259 -8.25 -5.50 -27.41
CA GLY A 259 -7.11 -5.06 -26.62
C GLY A 259 -6.04 -6.13 -26.54
N SER A 260 -4.79 -5.69 -26.29
CA SER A 260 -3.63 -6.57 -26.19
C SER A 260 -3.19 -6.83 -24.76
N LYS A 261 -3.62 -6.01 -23.81
CA LYS A 261 -3.25 -6.13 -22.40
C LYS A 261 -4.49 -6.09 -21.51
N PRO A 262 -4.58 -6.98 -20.50
CA PRO A 262 -5.66 -6.93 -19.52
C PRO A 262 -5.54 -5.68 -18.64
N PRO A 263 -6.67 -5.04 -18.28
CA PRO A 263 -6.70 -3.86 -17.41
C PRO A 263 -6.30 -4.23 -15.98
N ARG A 264 -5.69 -3.30 -15.24
CA ARG A 264 -5.29 -3.50 -13.84
C ARG A 264 -6.46 -3.44 -12.86
N ASN A 265 -7.48 -2.66 -13.20
CA ASN A 265 -8.63 -2.42 -12.33
C ASN A 265 -9.90 -2.17 -13.15
N VAL A 266 -11.01 -1.96 -12.44
CA VAL A 266 -12.32 -1.69 -13.04
C VAL A 266 -12.33 -0.40 -13.86
N LEU A 267 -11.59 0.63 -13.43
CA LEU A 267 -11.49 1.90 -14.13
C LEU A 267 -10.91 1.72 -15.53
N GLU A 268 -9.75 1.06 -15.64
CA GLU A 268 -9.13 0.75 -16.93
C GLU A 268 -10.02 -0.14 -17.82
N LEU A 269 -10.79 -1.07 -17.20
CA LEU A 269 -11.73 -1.88 -17.96
C LEU A 269 -12.89 -1.05 -18.52
N THR A 270 -13.40 -0.08 -17.76
CA THR A 270 -14.46 0.84 -18.21
C THR A 270 -13.98 1.69 -19.38
N ASP A 271 -12.75 2.21 -19.31
CA ASP A 271 -12.15 3.00 -20.37
C ASP A 271 -12.01 2.20 -21.68
N LEU A 272 -11.63 0.92 -21.57
CA LEU A 272 -11.56 0.03 -22.75
C LEU A 272 -12.94 -0.19 -23.37
N LEU A 273 -14.01 -0.30 -22.57
CA LEU A 273 -15.39 -0.42 -23.06
C LEU A 273 -15.87 0.86 -23.74
N GLU A 274 -15.54 2.02 -23.19
CA GLU A 274 -15.92 3.31 -23.75
C GLU A 274 -15.20 3.60 -25.07
N THR A 275 -13.88 3.34 -25.13
CA THR A 275 -13.09 3.54 -26.37
C THR A 275 -13.52 2.60 -27.48
N GLY A 276 -13.95 1.37 -27.16
CA GLY A 276 -14.51 0.44 -28.13
C GLY A 276 -15.87 0.88 -28.71
N ASN A 277 -16.62 1.71 -27.99
CA ASN A 277 -17.98 2.17 -28.33
C ASN A 277 -18.03 3.63 -28.85
N ARG A 278 -16.90 4.36 -28.92
CA ARG A 278 -16.90 5.75 -29.40
C ARG A 278 -17.17 5.88 -30.92
N GLY A 279 -18.41 5.56 -31.28
CA GLY A 279 -19.10 6.19 -32.42
C GLY A 279 -19.97 7.30 -31.84
N THR A 280 -19.51 8.57 -31.88
CA THR A 280 -20.24 9.79 -31.47
C THR A 280 -20.46 9.95 -29.94
N ALA A 281 -19.43 10.22 -29.14
CA ALA A 281 -19.61 10.77 -27.80
C ALA A 281 -19.64 12.30 -27.88
N SER A 282 -20.75 12.90 -27.43
CA SER A 282 -20.84 14.29 -27.01
C SER A 282 -19.71 14.59 -25.99
N GLN A 283 -19.05 15.74 -26.10
CA GLN A 283 -18.15 16.27 -25.06
C GLN A 283 -18.95 16.40 -23.75
N GLU A 284 -18.97 15.37 -22.95
CA GLU A 284 -19.48 15.48 -21.58
C GLU A 284 -18.50 16.34 -20.79
N VAL A 285 -19.03 17.34 -20.06
CA VAL A 285 -18.23 18.19 -19.19
C VAL A 285 -17.76 17.32 -18.03
N LEU A 286 -16.45 17.10 -17.96
CA LEU A 286 -15.85 16.33 -16.87
C LEU A 286 -15.97 17.07 -15.55
N GLY A 287 -16.17 16.34 -14.45
CA GLY A 287 -16.13 16.88 -13.11
C GLY A 287 -14.69 17.17 -12.66
N LYS A 288 -14.55 17.92 -11.59
CA LYS A 288 -13.27 18.29 -10.98
C LYS A 288 -12.97 17.41 -9.78
N ILE A 289 -11.68 17.20 -9.53
CA ILE A 289 -11.21 16.54 -8.31
C ILE A 289 -10.47 17.56 -7.47
N TYR A 290 -11.02 17.85 -6.31
CA TYR A 290 -10.43 18.71 -5.29
C TYR A 290 -9.57 17.86 -4.37
N ILE A 291 -8.39 18.36 -3.99
CA ILE A 291 -7.52 17.70 -3.01
C ILE A 291 -7.34 18.62 -1.82
N CYS A 292 -7.73 18.14 -0.65
CA CYS A 292 -7.64 18.82 0.63
C CYS A 292 -6.50 18.20 1.46
N ASN A 293 -5.55 19.05 1.90
CA ASN A 293 -4.58 18.64 2.90
C ASN A 293 -5.25 18.63 4.29
N ALA A 294 -5.44 17.44 4.86
CA ALA A 294 -6.11 17.28 6.15
C ALA A 294 -5.30 17.83 7.34
N ASP A 295 -4.02 18.19 7.14
CA ASP A 295 -3.15 18.71 8.20
C ASP A 295 -3.27 20.24 8.38
N GLU A 296 -3.81 20.98 7.40
CA GLU A 296 -3.74 22.45 7.37
C GLU A 296 -5.03 23.18 7.73
N PRO A 297 -6.22 22.92 7.10
CA PRO A 297 -7.44 23.58 7.54
C PRO A 297 -8.04 22.88 8.76
N GLY A 298 -8.60 23.68 9.67
CA GLY A 298 -9.36 23.13 10.78
C GLY A 298 -10.64 22.40 10.31
N PRO A 299 -11.17 21.45 11.11
CA PRO A 299 -12.38 20.68 10.73
C PRO A 299 -13.59 21.55 10.37
N GLU A 300 -13.78 22.68 11.06
CA GLU A 300 -14.88 23.62 10.80
C GLU A 300 -14.71 24.34 9.46
N GLU A 301 -13.48 24.72 9.11
CA GLU A 301 -13.15 25.41 7.87
C GLU A 301 -13.39 24.50 6.65
N ILE A 302 -13.00 23.22 6.74
CA ILE A 302 -13.27 22.25 5.68
C ILE A 302 -14.77 22.10 5.44
N ARG A 303 -15.55 22.04 6.50
CA ARG A 303 -17.00 21.92 6.43
C ARG A 303 -17.65 23.15 5.79
N ASP A 304 -17.23 24.35 6.22
CA ASP A 304 -17.75 25.61 5.67
C ASP A 304 -17.47 25.76 4.18
N ILE A 305 -16.29 25.32 3.72
CA ILE A 305 -15.95 25.35 2.31
C ILE A 305 -16.76 24.31 1.53
N LEU A 306 -16.95 23.11 2.07
CA LEU A 306 -17.78 22.07 1.45
C LEU A 306 -19.24 22.50 1.28
N GLU A 307 -19.84 23.16 2.27
CA GLU A 307 -21.20 23.67 2.19
C GLU A 307 -21.37 24.73 1.10
N LYS A 308 -20.28 25.44 0.76
CA LYS A 308 -20.26 26.48 -0.30
C LYS A 308 -19.82 25.95 -1.67
N SER A 309 -19.32 24.73 -1.72
CA SER A 309 -18.80 24.10 -2.95
C SER A 309 -19.87 23.24 -3.63
N ASN A 310 -19.67 22.94 -4.91
CA ASN A 310 -20.54 22.02 -5.67
C ASN A 310 -20.03 20.57 -5.62
N VAL A 311 -19.22 20.21 -4.61
CA VAL A 311 -18.68 18.86 -4.42
C VAL A 311 -19.82 17.89 -4.13
N SER A 312 -19.94 16.86 -4.94
CA SER A 312 -21.00 15.85 -4.86
C SER A 312 -20.58 14.58 -4.12
N TYR A 313 -19.29 14.32 -4.04
CA TYR A 313 -18.72 13.12 -3.41
C TYR A 313 -17.48 13.47 -2.59
N THR A 314 -17.35 12.82 -1.46
CA THR A 314 -16.22 13.00 -0.54
C THR A 314 -15.51 11.68 -0.26
N GLY A 315 -14.19 11.70 -0.25
CA GLY A 315 -13.38 10.56 0.12
C GLY A 315 -12.23 10.97 1.03
N ALA A 316 -11.82 10.08 1.92
CA ALA A 316 -10.66 10.31 2.78
C ALA A 316 -9.68 9.15 2.69
N MET A 317 -8.40 9.48 2.56
CA MET A 317 -7.28 8.53 2.50
C MET A 317 -6.35 8.76 3.68
N GLY A 318 -5.98 7.67 4.33
CA GLY A 318 -5.12 7.73 5.52
C GLY A 318 -5.88 7.97 6.81
N THR A 319 -5.27 7.51 7.91
CA THR A 319 -5.90 7.54 9.23
C THR A 319 -6.22 8.96 9.69
N ASN A 320 -5.26 9.90 9.49
CA ASN A 320 -5.45 11.30 9.92
C ASN A 320 -6.61 11.98 9.19
N ALA A 321 -6.69 11.84 7.87
CA ALA A 321 -7.76 12.43 7.08
C ALA A 321 -9.16 11.89 7.47
N LYS A 322 -9.27 10.60 7.80
CA LYS A 322 -10.51 9.98 8.29
C LYS A 322 -10.91 10.54 9.67
N ILE A 323 -9.97 10.71 10.58
CA ILE A 323 -10.20 11.33 11.91
C ILE A 323 -10.65 12.79 11.75
N VAL A 324 -10.00 13.55 10.87
CA VAL A 324 -10.38 14.96 10.60
C VAL A 324 -11.80 15.02 10.01
N ALA A 325 -12.13 14.13 9.06
CA ALA A 325 -13.48 14.06 8.48
C ALA A 325 -14.54 13.75 9.55
N GLU A 326 -14.25 12.82 10.47
CA GLU A 326 -15.14 12.48 11.58
C GLU A 326 -15.34 13.67 12.53
N HIS A 327 -14.28 14.35 12.95
CA HIS A 327 -14.36 15.54 13.79
C HIS A 327 -15.11 16.70 13.11
N ALA A 328 -14.92 16.86 11.81
CA ALA A 328 -15.65 17.83 11.00
C ALA A 328 -17.09 17.41 10.68
N ARG A 329 -17.48 16.17 11.02
CA ARG A 329 -18.77 15.56 10.66
C ARG A 329 -19.04 15.57 9.15
N ILE A 330 -17.99 15.35 8.36
CA ILE A 330 -18.08 15.23 6.91
C ILE A 330 -18.45 13.78 6.58
N PRO A 331 -19.59 13.53 5.90
CA PRO A 331 -19.93 12.20 5.45
C PRO A 331 -18.90 11.76 4.37
N LEU A 332 -18.35 10.57 4.49
CA LEU A 332 -17.44 10.02 3.50
C LEU A 332 -18.18 9.02 2.61
N ASP A 333 -18.25 9.31 1.31
CA ASP A 333 -18.76 8.36 0.31
C ASP A 333 -17.73 7.26 0.01
N PHE A 334 -16.45 7.61 0.14
CA PHE A 334 -15.36 6.70 -0.16
C PHE A 334 -14.34 6.70 0.98
N THR A 335 -14.08 5.53 1.52
CA THR A 335 -13.06 5.29 2.55
C THR A 335 -11.97 4.33 2.10
N TYR A 336 -12.05 3.81 0.86
CA TYR A 336 -11.07 2.95 0.21
C TYR A 336 -11.14 3.09 -1.32
N GLY A 337 -10.01 2.91 -2.00
CA GLY A 337 -9.88 3.11 -3.46
C GLY A 337 -10.33 4.52 -3.89
N VAL A 338 -10.08 5.49 -3.04
CA VAL A 338 -10.65 6.83 -3.10
C VAL A 338 -10.31 7.52 -4.42
N ILE A 339 -9.04 7.45 -4.85
CA ILE A 339 -8.58 8.13 -6.06
C ILE A 339 -9.33 7.61 -7.29
N ASP A 340 -9.35 6.28 -7.48
CA ASP A 340 -9.99 5.66 -8.65
C ASP A 340 -11.50 5.89 -8.66
N LYS A 341 -12.15 5.88 -7.48
CA LYS A 341 -13.59 6.20 -7.34
C LYS A 341 -13.88 7.67 -7.67
N CYS A 342 -13.04 8.60 -7.22
CA CYS A 342 -13.17 10.02 -7.57
C CYS A 342 -12.93 10.25 -9.07
N ILE A 343 -11.99 9.56 -9.69
CA ILE A 343 -11.80 9.57 -11.15
C ILE A 343 -13.08 9.12 -11.87
N LEU A 344 -13.66 7.97 -11.47
CA LEU A 344 -14.92 7.46 -12.04
C LEU A 344 -16.07 8.48 -11.92
N LYS A 345 -16.14 9.22 -10.81
CA LYS A 345 -17.16 10.25 -10.64
C LYS A 345 -16.89 11.47 -11.51
N ALA A 346 -15.62 11.88 -11.61
CA ALA A 346 -15.23 12.99 -12.50
C ALA A 346 -15.54 12.69 -13.97
N LEU A 347 -15.35 11.45 -14.42
CA LEU A 347 -15.72 11.00 -15.77
C LEU A 347 -17.23 11.12 -16.06
N THR A 348 -18.07 11.06 -15.02
CA THR A 348 -19.52 11.25 -15.12
C THR A 348 -19.96 12.70 -14.83
N GLY A 349 -19.05 13.67 -14.91
CA GLY A 349 -19.34 15.10 -14.72
C GLY A 349 -19.62 15.51 -13.27
N LYS A 350 -19.20 14.70 -12.29
CA LYS A 350 -19.44 14.96 -10.85
C LYS A 350 -18.16 15.39 -10.15
N ASP A 351 -18.25 16.49 -9.41
CA ASP A 351 -17.14 16.98 -8.62
C ASP A 351 -16.94 16.14 -7.36
N SER A 352 -15.69 15.87 -7.02
CA SER A 352 -15.31 15.04 -5.88
C SER A 352 -14.21 15.70 -5.05
N LEU A 353 -14.19 15.45 -3.74
CA LEU A 353 -13.12 15.85 -2.82
C LEU A 353 -12.34 14.63 -2.34
N ILE A 354 -11.03 14.71 -2.37
CA ILE A 354 -10.11 13.78 -1.71
C ILE A 354 -9.48 14.51 -0.52
N MET A 355 -9.76 14.04 0.68
CA MET A 355 -9.07 14.47 1.90
C MET A 355 -7.90 13.53 2.15
N THR A 356 -6.70 14.06 2.29
CA THR A 356 -5.50 13.27 2.57
C THR A 356 -4.40 14.14 3.15
N SER A 357 -3.26 13.56 3.54
CA SER A 357 -2.16 14.30 4.18
C SER A 357 -0.78 13.85 3.67
N GLY A 358 0.24 14.65 3.94
CA GLY A 358 1.63 14.32 3.65
C GLY A 358 1.89 13.91 2.20
N GLY A 359 2.70 12.87 2.02
CA GLY A 359 3.10 12.35 0.69
C GLY A 359 1.96 11.80 -0.15
N MET A 360 0.81 11.46 0.46
CA MET A 360 -0.36 10.96 -0.25
C MET A 360 -1.04 12.02 -1.12
N ILE A 361 -0.82 13.31 -0.85
CA ILE A 361 -1.27 14.41 -1.71
C ILE A 361 -0.60 14.28 -3.10
N ASP A 362 0.73 14.20 -3.12
CA ASP A 362 1.49 14.06 -4.35
C ASP A 362 1.18 12.73 -5.06
N HIS A 363 0.97 11.65 -4.29
CA HIS A 363 0.56 10.36 -4.83
C HIS A 363 -0.78 10.46 -5.54
N SER A 364 -1.78 11.10 -4.93
CA SER A 364 -3.11 11.31 -5.53
C SER A 364 -3.01 12.11 -6.84
N ILE A 365 -2.26 13.21 -6.83
CA ILE A 365 -2.04 14.04 -8.02
C ILE A 365 -1.34 13.24 -9.13
N LYS A 366 -0.29 12.49 -8.79
CA LYS A 366 0.45 11.66 -9.76
C LYS A 366 -0.45 10.57 -10.36
N ARG A 367 -1.27 9.90 -9.56
CA ARG A 367 -2.20 8.85 -10.02
C ARG A 367 -3.27 9.41 -10.97
N ILE A 368 -3.90 10.55 -10.63
CA ILE A 368 -4.89 11.21 -11.48
C ILE A 368 -4.25 11.64 -12.81
N ARG A 369 -3.06 12.26 -12.75
CA ARG A 369 -2.33 12.68 -13.95
C ARG A 369 -1.85 11.51 -14.82
N ALA A 370 -1.48 10.39 -14.20
CA ALA A 370 -1.14 9.16 -14.93
C ALA A 370 -2.36 8.65 -15.70
N TYR A 371 -3.51 8.56 -15.02
CA TYR A 371 -4.77 8.21 -15.67
C TYR A 371 -5.12 9.14 -16.83
N CYS A 372 -5.05 10.45 -16.64
CA CYS A 372 -5.33 11.43 -17.70
C CYS A 372 -4.44 11.22 -18.93
N ARG A 373 -3.14 10.89 -18.73
CA ARG A 373 -2.22 10.61 -19.84
C ARG A 373 -2.54 9.30 -20.58
N GLU A 374 -2.99 8.29 -19.84
CA GLU A 374 -3.30 6.97 -20.40
C GLU A 374 -4.65 6.97 -21.14
N SER A 375 -5.66 7.62 -20.58
CA SER A 375 -7.03 7.66 -21.13
C SER A 375 -7.25 8.78 -22.16
N GLY A 376 -6.37 9.79 -22.19
CA GLY A 376 -6.57 11.01 -22.98
C GLY A 376 -7.65 11.94 -22.42
N SER A 377 -8.11 11.73 -21.20
CA SER A 377 -9.09 12.57 -20.50
C SER A 377 -8.39 13.74 -19.82
N GLU A 378 -9.06 14.89 -19.69
CA GLU A 378 -8.53 16.08 -19.01
C GLU A 378 -9.35 16.35 -17.74
N ILE A 379 -9.07 15.63 -16.64
CA ILE A 379 -9.68 15.90 -15.34
C ILE A 379 -8.92 17.03 -14.65
N GLU A 380 -9.63 18.10 -14.31
CA GLU A 380 -9.06 19.23 -13.55
C GLU A 380 -8.84 18.83 -12.09
N VAL A 381 -7.59 18.97 -11.61
CA VAL A 381 -7.23 18.76 -10.20
C VAL A 381 -7.03 20.12 -9.55
N VAL A 382 -7.79 20.41 -8.51
CA VAL A 382 -7.83 21.73 -7.85
C VAL A 382 -7.41 21.58 -6.38
N ASN A 383 -6.57 22.50 -5.90
CA ASN A 383 -6.31 22.59 -4.46
C ASN A 383 -7.57 23.12 -3.76
N PHE A 384 -8.06 22.38 -2.76
CA PHE A 384 -9.30 22.71 -2.05
C PHE A 384 -9.23 24.07 -1.33
N SER A 385 -8.07 24.44 -0.81
CA SER A 385 -7.85 25.74 -0.17
C SER A 385 -8.08 26.93 -1.12
N SER A 386 -7.97 26.73 -2.42
CA SER A 386 -8.26 27.77 -3.42
C SER A 386 -9.75 28.10 -3.54
N LEU A 387 -10.66 27.25 -3.04
CA LEU A 387 -12.09 27.55 -2.97
C LEU A 387 -12.41 28.62 -1.91
N ALA A 388 -11.61 28.71 -0.84
CA ALA A 388 -11.76 29.74 0.18
C ALA A 388 -11.43 31.14 -0.36
N GLU A 389 -10.44 31.23 -1.24
CA GLU A 389 -10.00 32.49 -1.84
C GLU A 389 -10.92 32.99 -2.97
N SER A 390 -11.59 32.08 -3.69
CA SER A 390 -12.48 32.42 -4.80
C SER A 390 -13.86 32.91 -4.37
N GLY A 391 -14.21 32.86 -3.08
CA GLY A 391 -15.45 33.45 -2.51
C GLY A 391 -15.46 34.98 -2.41
N VAL A 392 -14.34 35.65 -2.77
CA VAL A 392 -14.22 37.11 -2.81
C VAL A 392 -13.67 37.53 -4.17
N ASN A 393 -14.55 38.02 -5.04
CA ASN A 393 -14.29 38.64 -6.36
C ASN A 393 -13.92 37.72 -7.53
N GLY A 394 -14.89 37.56 -8.43
CA GLY A 394 -14.62 37.04 -9.76
C GLY A 394 -13.78 37.99 -10.62
N ASP A 395 -12.69 37.47 -11.18
CA ASP A 395 -12.22 37.76 -12.53
C ASP A 395 -11.15 36.74 -12.95
N PRO A 396 -11.31 36.01 -14.05
CA PRO A 396 -10.36 34.98 -14.45
C PRO A 396 -9.32 35.58 -15.41
N ARG A 397 -8.23 36.11 -14.92
CA ARG A 397 -6.98 36.31 -15.68
C ARG A 397 -5.82 36.73 -14.76
N THR A 398 -4.98 35.81 -14.40
CA THR A 398 -3.50 36.01 -14.40
C THR A 398 -2.79 34.71 -13.99
N THR A 399 -2.21 34.08 -14.97
CA THR A 399 -1.18 33.05 -14.81
C THR A 399 0.13 33.74 -14.45
N SER A 400 0.72 33.42 -13.33
CA SER A 400 2.14 33.63 -13.09
C SER A 400 2.68 32.48 -12.26
N SER A 401 3.62 31.73 -12.83
CA SER A 401 4.45 30.76 -12.17
C SER A 401 5.28 31.41 -11.06
N PRO A 402 5.46 30.74 -9.96
CA PRO A 402 6.71 30.86 -9.21
C PRO A 402 7.45 29.51 -9.19
N ASN A 403 8.59 29.54 -9.82
CA ASN A 403 9.71 28.66 -9.58
C ASN A 403 10.31 29.10 -8.23
N ASP A 404 10.16 28.33 -7.17
CA ASP A 404 11.08 28.34 -6.02
C ASP A 404 10.91 27.05 -5.24
N SER A 405 11.94 26.21 -5.35
CA SER A 405 12.10 25.00 -4.56
C SER A 405 12.70 25.36 -3.20
N PRO A 406 12.16 24.93 -2.07
CA PRO A 406 12.88 24.97 -0.81
C PRO A 406 13.91 23.85 -0.75
N LYS A 407 15.12 24.24 -0.38
CA LYS A 407 16.27 23.35 -0.13
C LYS A 407 16.02 22.48 1.12
N PRO A 408 16.59 21.26 1.17
CA PRO A 408 16.52 20.41 2.34
C PRO A 408 17.31 21.00 3.50
N ILE A 409 16.74 20.90 4.70
CA ILE A 409 17.39 21.27 5.96
C ILE A 409 18.40 20.18 6.29
N ASP A 410 19.67 20.56 6.30
CA ASP A 410 20.78 19.73 6.80
C ASP A 410 20.56 19.37 8.27
N ALA A 411 20.46 18.09 8.54
CA ALA A 411 20.57 17.55 9.89
C ALA A 411 22.06 17.46 10.25
N ALA A 412 22.53 18.42 11.00
CA ALA A 412 23.86 18.40 11.60
C ALA A 412 23.78 17.85 13.03
N ARG A 413 24.55 16.77 13.26
CA ARG A 413 25.10 16.22 14.50
C ARG A 413 24.15 15.50 15.45
#